data_dc888669e8b1068154f9f51903a6a87b
#
_entry.id   dc888669e8b1068154f9f51903a6a87b
#
_cell.length_a   1.000
_cell.length_b   1.000
_cell.length_c   1.000
_cell.angle_alpha   90.00
_cell.angle_beta   90.00
_cell.angle_gamma   90.00
#
_symmetry.space_group_name_H-M   'P 1'
#
loop_
_entity.id
_entity.type
_entity.pdbx_description
1 polymer ?
#
loop_
_entity_poly.entity_id
_entity_poly.type
_entity_poly.pdbx_seq_one_letter_code
_entity_poly.pdbx_strand_id
1 'polypeptide(L)'
;MTFDSGILFKINKFDLNANAKNDLAKFSQVLKNNTDCQVDIQGYTDSTGNDGINLPLSENRAKAVYNYLTSCGVKASQFKNVAGYGSSNPVGDNSTKAGQQANRRVEVYLYASQAMVDKANNGTLN
;
A
#
# COMPACT_ATOMS: atom_id res chain seq x y z
N MET A 1 10.68 2.64 0.63
CA MET A 1 10.36 1.53 -0.28
C MET A 1 8.90 1.62 -0.70
N THR A 2 8.63 1.40 -1.96
CA THR A 2 7.26 1.29 -2.49
C THR A 2 7.13 -0.03 -3.23
N PHE A 3 5.89 -0.48 -3.45
CA PHE A 3 5.62 -1.59 -4.37
C PHE A 3 5.55 -1.02 -5.77
N ASP A 4 6.53 -1.30 -6.62
CA ASP A 4 6.72 -0.66 -7.93
C ASP A 4 5.52 -0.80 -8.87
N SER A 5 4.96 -1.99 -8.95
CA SER A 5 3.75 -2.21 -9.75
C SER A 5 2.49 -1.86 -8.98
N GLY A 6 2.64 -1.42 -7.74
CA GLY A 6 1.55 -1.13 -6.83
C GLY A 6 0.77 -2.37 -6.43
N ILE A 7 -0.22 -2.15 -5.59
CA ILE A 7 -1.22 -3.16 -5.28
C ILE A 7 -2.46 -2.76 -6.06
N LEU A 8 -2.76 -3.50 -7.14
CA LEU A 8 -3.75 -3.12 -8.13
C LEU A 8 -5.12 -3.74 -7.81
N PHE A 9 -6.18 -3.03 -8.20
CA PHE A 9 -7.55 -3.41 -7.92
C PHE A 9 -8.41 -3.36 -9.18
N LYS A 10 -9.40 -4.24 -9.21
CA LYS A 10 -10.45 -4.19 -10.22
C LYS A 10 -11.36 -2.98 -9.97
N ILE A 11 -12.13 -2.59 -10.99
CA ILE A 11 -13.08 -1.47 -10.90
C ILE A 11 -14.02 -1.69 -9.71
N ASN A 12 -14.18 -0.67 -8.88
CA ASN A 12 -15.04 -0.65 -7.68
C ASN A 12 -14.74 -1.74 -6.65
N LYS A 13 -13.57 -2.38 -6.72
CA LYS A 13 -13.18 -3.44 -5.77
C LYS A 13 -12.04 -2.98 -4.87
N PHE A 14 -12.00 -3.56 -3.69
CA PHE A 14 -10.90 -3.36 -2.73
C PHE A 14 -10.41 -4.69 -2.14
N ASP A 15 -10.72 -5.80 -2.81
CA ASP A 15 -10.21 -7.13 -2.42
C ASP A 15 -8.78 -7.30 -2.89
N LEU A 16 -7.93 -7.84 -2.03
CA LEU A 16 -6.55 -8.16 -2.36
C LEU A 16 -6.50 -9.49 -3.12
N ASN A 17 -5.78 -9.52 -4.25
CA ASN A 17 -5.56 -10.77 -4.96
C ASN A 17 -4.43 -11.59 -4.30
N ALA A 18 -4.24 -12.84 -4.77
CA ALA A 18 -3.26 -13.76 -4.18
C ALA A 18 -1.83 -13.23 -4.28
N ASN A 19 -1.46 -12.59 -5.40
CA ASN A 19 -0.12 -12.04 -5.59
C ASN A 19 0.13 -10.88 -4.61
N ALA A 20 -0.83 -10.00 -4.42
CA ALA A 20 -0.74 -8.90 -3.46
C ALA A 20 -0.57 -9.45 -2.04
N LYS A 21 -1.34 -10.47 -1.67
CA LYS A 21 -1.23 -11.11 -0.34
C LYS A 21 0.14 -11.74 -0.13
N ASN A 22 0.68 -12.42 -1.14
CA ASN A 22 2.02 -13.01 -1.05
C ASN A 22 3.10 -11.94 -0.84
N ASP A 23 3.04 -10.84 -1.60
CA ASP A 23 4.01 -9.76 -1.48
C ASP A 23 3.88 -9.05 -0.12
N LEU A 24 2.66 -8.82 0.35
CA LEU A 24 2.43 -8.22 1.66
C LEU A 24 2.86 -9.13 2.80
N ALA A 25 2.68 -10.45 2.66
CA ALA A 25 3.16 -11.41 3.66
C ALA A 25 4.68 -11.34 3.81
N LYS A 26 5.42 -11.22 2.69
CA LYS A 26 6.86 -11.03 2.72
C LYS A 26 7.25 -9.69 3.36
N PHE A 27 6.55 -8.63 2.99
CA PHE A 27 6.78 -7.30 3.57
C PHE A 27 6.51 -7.28 5.07
N SER A 28 5.50 -8.02 5.53
CA SER A 28 5.17 -8.11 6.96
C SER A 28 6.32 -8.69 7.78
N GLN A 29 7.12 -9.60 7.21
CA GLN A 29 8.29 -10.14 7.90
C GLN A 29 9.34 -9.06 8.17
N VAL A 30 9.58 -8.17 7.19
CA VAL A 30 10.49 -7.04 7.35
C VAL A 30 9.99 -6.13 8.49
N LEU A 31 8.69 -5.83 8.51
CA LEU A 31 8.09 -4.97 9.54
C LEU A 31 8.16 -5.60 10.93
N LYS A 32 7.89 -6.90 11.04
CA LYS A 32 7.95 -7.62 12.32
C LYS A 32 9.37 -7.72 12.87
N ASN A 33 10.37 -7.81 11.98
CA ASN A 33 11.77 -7.88 12.37
C ASN A 33 12.37 -6.49 12.66
N ASN A 34 11.66 -5.42 12.33
CA ASN A 34 12.12 -4.03 12.50
C ASN A 34 10.98 -3.20 13.08
N THR A 35 10.63 -3.45 14.33
CA THR A 35 9.41 -2.92 14.98
C THR A 35 9.43 -1.41 15.20
N ASP A 36 10.56 -0.76 15.05
CA ASP A 36 10.72 0.69 15.17
C ASP A 36 10.59 1.43 13.83
N CYS A 37 10.43 0.72 12.72
CA CYS A 37 10.13 1.34 11.43
C CYS A 37 8.63 1.67 11.33
N GLN A 38 8.30 2.61 10.44
CA GLN A 38 6.93 3.06 10.23
C GLN A 38 6.51 2.89 8.79
N VAL A 39 5.20 2.77 8.57
CA VAL A 39 4.59 2.52 7.27
C VAL A 39 3.52 3.57 6.99
N ASP A 40 3.50 4.08 5.77
CA ASP A 40 2.46 4.97 5.24
C ASP A 40 1.76 4.23 4.11
N ILE A 41 0.44 4.10 4.21
CA ILE A 41 -0.39 3.41 3.20
C ILE A 41 -1.31 4.41 2.55
N GLN A 42 -1.23 4.53 1.23
CA GLN A 42 -1.96 5.50 0.43
C GLN A 42 -2.78 4.78 -0.66
N GLY A 43 -4.11 4.88 -0.58
CA GLY A 43 -5.01 4.29 -1.55
C GLY A 43 -5.45 5.28 -2.62
N TYR A 44 -5.65 4.78 -3.83
CA TYR A 44 -6.00 5.59 -5.00
C TYR A 44 -7.02 4.89 -5.88
N THR A 45 -7.69 5.68 -6.70
CA THR A 45 -8.64 5.20 -7.73
C THR A 45 -8.25 5.76 -9.09
N ASP A 46 -8.85 5.20 -10.16
CA ASP A 46 -8.88 5.92 -11.44
C ASP A 46 -9.89 7.08 -11.37
N SER A 47 -10.02 7.85 -12.43
CA SER A 47 -10.90 9.03 -12.44
C SER A 47 -12.36 8.74 -12.84
N THR A 48 -12.73 7.47 -13.03
CA THR A 48 -14.12 7.12 -13.32
C THR A 48 -14.99 7.30 -12.08
N GLY A 49 -16.25 7.71 -12.29
CA GLY A 49 -17.14 8.04 -11.18
C GLY A 49 -16.90 9.45 -10.65
N ASN A 50 -17.18 9.66 -9.38
CA ASN A 50 -17.04 10.96 -8.73
C ASN A 50 -16.34 10.81 -7.35
N ASP A 51 -15.96 11.93 -6.76
CA ASP A 51 -15.21 11.96 -5.49
C ASP A 51 -16.00 11.34 -4.34
N GLY A 52 -17.33 11.45 -4.36
CA GLY A 52 -18.19 10.83 -3.33
C GLY A 52 -18.11 9.32 -3.33
N ILE A 53 -17.71 8.71 -4.45
CA ILE A 53 -17.47 7.27 -4.59
C ILE A 53 -15.99 6.96 -4.42
N ASN A 54 -15.12 7.75 -5.06
CA ASN A 54 -13.69 7.46 -5.16
C ASN A 54 -12.94 7.64 -3.84
N LEU A 55 -13.29 8.65 -3.03
CA LEU A 55 -12.64 8.83 -1.74
C LEU A 55 -12.87 7.65 -0.80
N PRO A 56 -14.12 7.22 -0.52
CA PRO A 56 -14.34 6.03 0.32
C PRO A 56 -13.72 4.76 -0.26
N LEU A 57 -13.75 4.58 -1.58
CA LEU A 57 -13.16 3.41 -2.23
C LEU A 57 -11.64 3.37 -2.02
N SER A 58 -10.97 4.51 -2.19
CA SER A 58 -9.53 4.61 -1.97
C SER A 58 -9.15 4.35 -0.51
N GLU A 59 -9.97 4.81 0.43
CA GLU A 59 -9.80 4.52 1.86
C GLU A 59 -9.96 3.02 2.14
N ASN A 60 -10.97 2.38 1.55
CA ASN A 60 -11.20 0.94 1.72
C ASN A 60 -10.06 0.12 1.14
N ARG A 61 -9.46 0.56 0.04
CA ARG A 61 -8.28 -0.09 -0.53
C ARG A 61 -7.08 0.01 0.40
N ALA A 62 -6.83 1.19 0.97
CA ALA A 62 -5.76 1.37 1.96
C ALA A 62 -6.01 0.52 3.20
N LYS A 63 -7.24 0.48 3.71
CA LYS A 63 -7.62 -0.34 4.86
C LYS A 63 -7.48 -1.84 4.59
N ALA A 64 -7.74 -2.29 3.37
CA ALA A 64 -7.56 -3.69 3.01
C ALA A 64 -6.11 -4.13 3.20
N VAL A 65 -5.15 -3.28 2.79
CA VAL A 65 -3.73 -3.52 2.99
C VAL A 65 -3.37 -3.48 4.48
N TYR A 66 -3.85 -2.48 5.20
CA TYR A 66 -3.65 -2.36 6.64
C TYR A 66 -4.15 -3.60 7.39
N ASN A 67 -5.38 -4.00 7.11
CA ASN A 67 -6.00 -5.16 7.77
C ASN A 67 -5.22 -6.44 7.49
N TYR A 68 -4.76 -6.62 6.26
CA TYR A 68 -3.97 -7.80 5.91
C TYR A 68 -2.63 -7.82 6.64
N LEU A 69 -1.91 -6.70 6.68
CA LEU A 69 -0.62 -6.61 7.37
C LEU A 69 -0.78 -6.84 8.88
N THR A 70 -1.83 -6.30 9.50
CA THR A 70 -2.09 -6.55 10.93
C THR A 70 -2.46 -8.01 11.17
N SER A 71 -3.18 -8.65 10.25
CA SER A 71 -3.48 -10.09 10.34
C SER A 71 -2.22 -10.94 10.24
N CYS A 72 -1.18 -10.44 9.57
CA CYS A 72 0.13 -11.09 9.50
C CYS A 72 0.99 -10.86 10.76
N GLY A 73 0.52 -10.06 11.71
CA GLY A 73 1.21 -9.82 12.98
C GLY A 73 1.93 -8.49 13.09
N VAL A 74 1.79 -7.58 12.11
CA VAL A 74 2.38 -6.24 12.19
C VAL A 74 1.60 -5.42 13.21
N LYS A 75 2.30 -4.71 14.08
CA LYS A 75 1.67 -3.91 15.14
C LYS A 75 1.05 -2.65 14.57
N ALA A 76 -0.15 -2.30 15.06
CA ALA A 76 -0.85 -1.09 14.65
C ALA A 76 -0.01 0.18 14.85
N SER A 77 0.84 0.20 15.87
CA SER A 77 1.73 1.33 16.18
C SER A 77 2.78 1.62 15.10
N GLN A 78 3.03 0.68 14.20
CA GLN A 78 3.96 0.88 13.08
C GLN A 78 3.34 1.64 11.91
N PHE A 79 2.03 1.83 11.89
CA PHE A 79 1.35 2.52 10.80
C PHE A 79 1.29 4.03 11.10
N LYS A 80 2.10 4.80 10.36
CA LYS A 80 2.14 6.25 10.45
C LYS A 80 0.90 6.89 9.86
N ASN A 81 0.40 6.33 8.75
CA ASN A 81 -0.77 6.83 8.05
C ASN A 81 -1.41 5.72 7.24
N VAL A 82 -2.75 5.71 7.20
CA VAL A 82 -3.54 4.82 6.35
C VAL A 82 -4.67 5.70 5.80
N ALA A 83 -4.55 6.12 4.55
CA ALA A 83 -5.49 7.10 3.98
C ALA A 83 -5.80 6.83 2.52
N GLY A 84 -6.94 7.32 2.07
CA GLY A 84 -7.34 7.32 0.67
C GLY A 84 -7.31 8.73 0.11
N TYR A 85 -6.85 8.86 -1.12
CA TYR A 85 -6.69 10.14 -1.82
C TYR A 85 -7.55 10.22 -3.09
N GLY A 86 -8.44 9.25 -3.30
CA GLY A 86 -9.32 9.23 -4.45
C GLY A 86 -8.56 9.13 -5.76
N SER A 87 -8.95 9.93 -6.75
CA SER A 87 -8.34 9.95 -8.08
C SER A 87 -7.18 10.93 -8.22
N SER A 88 -6.69 11.50 -7.12
CA SER A 88 -5.54 12.40 -7.15
C SER A 88 -4.24 11.65 -7.49
N ASN A 89 -3.24 12.39 -7.96
CA ASN A 89 -1.90 11.87 -8.25
C ASN A 89 -1.90 10.66 -9.20
N PRO A 90 -2.53 10.74 -10.39
CA PRO A 90 -2.55 9.61 -11.31
C PRO A 90 -1.14 9.24 -11.78
N VAL A 91 -0.86 7.95 -11.89
CA VAL A 91 0.40 7.43 -12.42
C VAL A 91 0.25 6.93 -13.86
N GLY A 92 -0.99 6.74 -14.32
CA GLY A 92 -1.32 6.31 -15.67
C GLY A 92 -2.34 7.24 -16.31
N ASP A 93 -2.53 7.09 -17.62
CA ASP A 93 -3.48 7.87 -18.39
C ASP A 93 -4.90 7.37 -18.13
N ASN A 94 -5.74 8.20 -17.50
CA ASN A 94 -7.14 7.87 -17.20
C ASN A 94 -8.02 7.73 -18.45
N SER A 95 -7.52 8.14 -19.62
CA SER A 95 -8.25 7.97 -20.88
C SER A 95 -8.06 6.58 -21.50
N THR A 96 -7.16 5.77 -20.95
CA THR A 96 -6.92 4.39 -21.40
C THR A 96 -7.27 3.38 -20.30
N LYS A 97 -7.64 2.16 -20.70
CA LYS A 97 -7.92 1.09 -19.74
C LYS A 97 -6.66 0.71 -18.96
N ALA A 98 -5.52 0.66 -19.62
CA ALA A 98 -4.25 0.33 -18.96
C ALA A 98 -3.87 1.40 -17.93
N GLY A 99 -4.04 2.68 -18.26
CA GLY A 99 -3.76 3.78 -17.34
C GLY A 99 -4.73 3.79 -16.16
N GLN A 100 -6.01 3.55 -16.40
CA GLN A 100 -7.00 3.41 -15.32
C GLN A 100 -6.63 2.27 -14.37
N GLN A 101 -6.23 1.10 -14.91
CA GLN A 101 -5.80 -0.03 -14.10
C GLN A 101 -4.59 0.35 -13.22
N ALA A 102 -3.62 1.06 -13.77
CA ALA A 102 -2.45 1.51 -13.04
C ALA A 102 -2.82 2.48 -11.90
N ASN A 103 -3.87 3.28 -12.09
CA ASN A 103 -4.32 4.25 -11.09
C ASN A 103 -5.12 3.61 -9.94
N ARG A 104 -5.72 2.44 -10.14
CA ARG A 104 -6.43 1.69 -9.10
C ARG A 104 -5.42 0.92 -8.23
N ARG A 105 -4.78 1.64 -7.32
CA ARG A 105 -3.61 1.12 -6.61
C ARG A 105 -3.58 1.52 -5.13
N VAL A 106 -2.74 0.83 -4.39
CA VAL A 106 -2.27 1.27 -3.08
C VAL A 106 -0.75 1.39 -3.14
N GLU A 107 -0.22 2.50 -2.64
CA GLU A 107 1.21 2.71 -2.47
C GLU A 107 1.56 2.52 -1.00
N VAL A 108 2.67 1.82 -0.75
CA VAL A 108 3.14 1.53 0.61
C VAL A 108 4.56 2.09 0.75
N TYR A 109 4.74 3.00 1.69
CA TYR A 109 6.01 3.67 1.93
C TYR A 109 6.57 3.24 3.27
N LEU A 110 7.82 2.76 3.26
CA LEU A 110 8.53 2.36 4.48
C LEU A 110 9.44 3.50 4.93
N TYR A 111 9.26 3.91 6.18
CA TYR A 111 10.16 4.88 6.84
C TYR A 111 11.09 4.09 7.74
N ALA A 112 12.33 3.90 7.26
CA ALA A 112 13.32 3.12 7.99
C ALA A 112 13.76 3.81 9.28
N SER A 113 13.87 3.05 10.36
CA SER A 113 14.53 3.49 11.58
C SER A 113 16.04 3.50 11.40
N GLN A 114 16.76 4.14 12.33
CA GLN A 114 18.22 4.11 12.31
C GLN A 114 18.75 2.67 12.46
N ALA A 115 18.14 1.87 13.33
CA ALA A 115 18.52 0.47 13.50
C ALA A 115 18.35 -0.33 12.20
N MET A 116 17.27 -0.06 11.47
CA MET A 116 17.02 -0.73 10.18
C MET A 116 18.03 -0.32 9.12
N VAL A 117 18.40 0.96 9.07
CA VAL A 117 19.45 1.46 8.17
C VAL A 117 20.79 0.78 8.49
N ASP A 118 21.15 0.66 9.76
CA ASP A 118 22.37 0.01 10.20
C ASP A 118 22.41 -1.46 9.77
N LYS A 119 21.30 -2.19 9.93
CA LYS A 119 21.18 -3.58 9.47
C LYS A 119 21.38 -3.70 7.96
N ALA A 120 20.79 -2.80 7.18
CA ALA A 120 20.94 -2.79 5.74
C ALA A 120 22.40 -2.55 5.33
N ASN A 121 23.08 -1.60 5.97
CA ASN A 121 24.49 -1.29 5.73
C ASN A 121 25.40 -2.46 6.07
N ASN A 122 25.03 -3.27 7.06
CA ASN A 122 25.77 -4.45 7.49
C ASN A 122 25.35 -5.73 6.76
N GLY A 123 24.39 -5.64 5.85
CA GLY A 123 23.89 -6.80 5.10
C GLY A 123 23.04 -7.77 5.92
N THR A 124 22.51 -7.34 7.07
CA THR A 124 21.72 -8.20 7.97
C THR A 124 20.22 -7.94 7.93
N LEU A 125 19.76 -7.01 7.10
CA LEU A 125 18.34 -6.74 6.93
C LEU A 125 17.66 -7.87 6.14
N ASN A 126 16.56 -8.37 6.68
CA ASN A 126 15.73 -9.39 6.03
C ASN A 126 14.44 -8.78 5.47
#